data_42cbe0388cdc3c9d5d6c00938ea09cb6
#
_entry.id   42cbe0388cdc3c9d5d6c00938ea09cb6
#
_cell.length_a   1.000
_cell.length_b   1.000
_cell.length_c   1.000
_cell.angle_alpha   90.00
_cell.angle_beta   90.00
_cell.angle_gamma   90.00
#
_symmetry.space_group_name_H-M   'P 1'
#
loop_
_entity.id
_entity.type
_entity.pdbx_description
1 polymer ?
#
loop_
_entity_poly.entity_id
_entity_poly.type
_entity_poly.pdbx_seq_one_letter_code
_entity_poly.pdbx_strand_id
1 'polypeptide(L)'
;MQISALKEISTDENRVALTPDAIKLFQRLGLDILIEDGAGINSGYPNKLYEENGAKIVSRNECLKANICLCVKIPKEEDINVLNENTVLIGILNPYENNKYFNTLNNKK
;
A
#
# COMPACT_ATOMS: atom_id res chain seq x y z
N MET A 1 6.64 2.70 -14.02
CA MET A 1 6.13 3.27 -12.73
C MET A 1 5.66 2.15 -11.84
N GLN A 2 5.99 2.22 -10.56
CA GLN A 2 5.61 1.22 -9.56
C GLN A 2 4.46 1.69 -8.70
N ILE A 3 3.49 0.78 -8.47
CA ILE A 3 2.41 0.98 -7.52
C ILE A 3 2.47 -0.15 -6.49
N SER A 4 2.33 0.17 -5.22
CA SER A 4 2.41 -0.82 -4.14
C SER A 4 1.20 -0.78 -3.24
N ALA A 5 0.98 -1.88 -2.50
CA ALA A 5 -0.07 -1.96 -1.48
C ALA A 5 0.53 -2.50 -0.19
N LEU A 6 0.29 -1.79 0.90
CA LEU A 6 0.79 -2.16 2.22
C LEU A 6 -0.14 -3.14 2.93
N LYS A 7 0.45 -3.99 3.76
CA LYS A 7 -0.30 -4.79 4.72
C LYS A 7 -0.83 -3.87 5.81
N GLU A 8 -2.14 -3.96 6.08
CA GLU A 8 -2.75 -3.20 7.16
C GLU A 8 -2.35 -3.81 8.49
N ILE A 9 -1.92 -2.96 9.42
CA ILE A 9 -1.38 -3.40 10.70
C ILE A 9 -2.37 -3.24 11.86
N SER A 10 -3.49 -2.55 11.64
CA SER A 10 -4.54 -2.41 12.65
C SER A 10 -5.27 -3.74 12.83
N THR A 11 -5.47 -4.16 14.09
CA THR A 11 -6.09 -5.45 14.41
C THR A 11 -7.55 -5.55 13.94
N ASP A 12 -8.23 -4.43 13.79
CA ASP A 12 -9.63 -4.37 13.32
C ASP A 12 -9.74 -4.14 11.81
N GLU A 13 -8.64 -4.08 11.09
CA GLU A 13 -8.68 -3.86 9.65
C GLU A 13 -8.34 -5.13 8.90
N ASN A 14 -9.34 -5.67 8.17
CA ASN A 14 -9.17 -6.88 7.37
C ASN A 14 -9.07 -6.58 5.87
N ARG A 15 -9.37 -5.35 5.46
CA ARG A 15 -9.33 -4.96 4.06
C ARG A 15 -7.89 -4.75 3.59
N VAL A 16 -7.70 -4.89 2.28
CA VAL A 16 -6.44 -4.57 1.63
C VAL A 16 -6.73 -3.55 0.53
N ALA A 17 -5.80 -2.61 0.32
CA ALA A 17 -6.01 -1.52 -0.64
C ALA A 17 -6.07 -1.98 -2.09
N LEU A 18 -5.46 -3.12 -2.41
CA LEU A 18 -5.39 -3.64 -3.77
C LEU A 18 -5.73 -5.13 -3.77
N THR A 19 -6.82 -5.50 -4.44
CA THR A 19 -7.25 -6.88 -4.56
C THR A 19 -6.56 -7.57 -5.74
N PRO A 20 -6.46 -8.92 -5.75
CA PRO A 20 -5.87 -9.63 -6.89
C PRO A 20 -6.53 -9.31 -8.23
N ASP A 21 -7.84 -9.10 -8.25
CA ASP A 21 -8.56 -8.77 -9.49
C ASP A 21 -8.12 -7.43 -10.08
N ALA A 22 -7.77 -6.48 -9.24
CA ALA A 22 -7.33 -5.16 -9.68
C ALA A 22 -5.94 -5.19 -10.31
N ILE A 23 -5.12 -6.19 -10.01
CA ILE A 23 -3.76 -6.30 -10.53
C ILE A 23 -3.73 -6.25 -12.06
N LYS A 24 -4.59 -7.04 -12.70
CA LYS A 24 -4.65 -7.12 -14.16
C LYS A 24 -4.99 -5.77 -14.78
N LEU A 25 -5.89 -5.02 -14.14
CA LEU A 25 -6.30 -3.72 -14.63
C LEU A 25 -5.12 -2.74 -14.62
N PHE A 26 -4.37 -2.70 -13.52
CA PHE A 26 -3.21 -1.81 -13.40
C PHE A 26 -2.07 -2.22 -14.33
N GLN A 27 -1.89 -3.52 -14.56
CA GLN A 27 -0.89 -4.00 -15.51
C GLN A 27 -1.17 -3.53 -16.93
N ARG A 28 -2.43 -3.47 -17.32
CA ARG A 28 -2.83 -2.96 -18.64
C ARG A 28 -2.46 -1.49 -18.81
N LEU A 29 -2.31 -0.77 -17.70
CA LEU A 29 -1.89 0.63 -17.70
C LEU A 29 -0.36 0.78 -17.71
N GLY A 30 0.38 -0.33 -17.75
CA GLY A 30 1.84 -0.30 -17.78
C GLY A 30 2.50 -0.14 -16.42
N LEU A 31 1.76 -0.40 -15.33
CA LEU A 31 2.30 -0.28 -13.98
C LEU A 31 2.89 -1.60 -13.49
N ASP A 32 4.01 -1.50 -12.76
CA ASP A 32 4.59 -2.63 -12.04
C ASP A 32 3.97 -2.65 -10.65
N ILE A 33 3.43 -3.80 -10.24
CA ILE A 33 2.66 -3.91 -8.98
C ILE A 33 3.48 -4.66 -7.93
N LEU A 34 3.65 -4.01 -6.77
CA LEU A 34 4.33 -4.57 -5.61
C LEU A 34 3.32 -4.75 -4.48
N ILE A 35 3.31 -5.93 -3.87
CA ILE A 35 2.41 -6.24 -2.75
C ILE A 35 3.26 -6.61 -1.55
N GLU A 36 3.00 -6.02 -0.41
CA GLU A 36 3.69 -6.39 0.82
C GLU A 36 3.35 -7.83 1.20
N ASP A 37 4.36 -8.59 1.61
CA ASP A 37 4.20 -9.97 2.06
C ASP A 37 3.07 -10.07 3.09
N GLY A 38 2.07 -10.88 2.79
CA GLY A 38 0.93 -11.10 3.67
C GLY A 38 -0.16 -10.04 3.61
N ALA A 39 -0.06 -9.05 2.72
CA ALA A 39 -1.00 -7.92 2.69
C ALA A 39 -2.47 -8.32 2.56
N GLY A 40 -2.77 -9.37 1.80
CA GLY A 40 -4.16 -9.77 1.53
C GLY A 40 -4.67 -10.93 2.40
N ILE A 41 -3.86 -11.47 3.30
CA ILE A 41 -4.21 -12.69 4.04
C ILE A 41 -5.52 -12.53 4.83
N ASN A 42 -5.70 -11.43 5.52
CA ASN A 42 -6.90 -11.18 6.32
C ASN A 42 -8.16 -10.97 5.47
N SER A 43 -7.98 -10.69 4.19
CA SER A 43 -9.10 -10.56 3.23
C SER A 43 -9.32 -11.84 2.44
N GLY A 44 -8.59 -12.92 2.75
CA GLY A 44 -8.70 -14.19 2.05
C GLY A 44 -7.84 -14.31 0.81
N TYR A 45 -6.87 -13.40 0.61
CA TYR A 45 -5.99 -13.40 -0.56
C TYR A 45 -4.56 -13.75 -0.18
N PRO A 46 -4.12 -15.01 -0.43
CA PRO A 46 -2.73 -15.38 -0.16
C PRO A 46 -1.77 -14.75 -1.17
N ASN A 47 -0.49 -14.64 -0.81
CA ASN A 47 0.54 -14.09 -1.68
C ASN A 47 0.54 -14.70 -3.08
N LYS A 48 0.38 -16.02 -3.15
CA LYS A 48 0.36 -16.76 -4.42
C LYS A 48 -0.68 -16.22 -5.39
N LEU A 49 -1.85 -15.82 -4.89
CA LEU A 49 -2.92 -15.31 -5.73
C LEU A 49 -2.51 -13.98 -6.39
N TYR A 50 -1.81 -13.13 -5.64
CA TYR A 50 -1.26 -11.90 -6.21
C TYR A 50 -0.19 -12.19 -7.27
N GLU A 51 0.70 -13.13 -6.96
CA GLU A 51 1.77 -13.50 -7.90
C GLU A 51 1.21 -14.10 -9.20
N GLU A 52 0.18 -14.93 -9.10
CA GLU A 52 -0.49 -15.52 -10.27
C GLU A 52 -1.13 -14.45 -11.17
N ASN A 53 -1.51 -13.32 -10.60
CA ASN A 53 -2.08 -12.21 -11.35
C ASN A 53 -1.01 -11.21 -11.83
N GLY A 54 0.26 -11.46 -11.53
CA GLY A 54 1.36 -10.69 -12.07
C GLY A 54 1.98 -9.67 -11.11
N ALA A 55 1.59 -9.67 -9.86
CA ALA A 55 2.21 -8.80 -8.85
C ALA A 55 3.47 -9.45 -8.29
N LYS A 56 4.35 -8.64 -7.74
CA LYS A 56 5.56 -9.09 -7.05
C LYS A 56 5.38 -8.92 -5.55
N ILE A 57 5.68 -9.95 -4.78
CA ILE A 57 5.63 -9.90 -3.32
C ILE A 57 6.97 -9.35 -2.81
N VAL A 58 6.93 -8.28 -2.03
CA VAL A 58 8.13 -7.57 -1.56
C VAL A 58 8.00 -7.21 -0.08
N SER A 59 9.07 -6.65 0.48
CA SER A 59 9.07 -6.16 1.85
C SER A 59 8.30 -4.84 1.96
N ARG A 60 7.93 -4.48 3.19
CA ARG A 60 7.27 -3.21 3.48
C ARG A 60 8.12 -2.02 3.02
N ASN A 61 9.42 -2.05 3.26
CA ASN A 61 10.31 -0.97 2.85
C ASN A 61 10.31 -0.76 1.34
N GLU A 62 10.27 -1.83 0.56
CA GLU A 62 10.19 -1.71 -0.89
C GLU A 62 8.87 -1.10 -1.34
N CYS A 63 7.76 -1.46 -0.67
CA CYS A 63 6.46 -0.86 -0.94
C CYS A 63 6.46 0.64 -0.67
N LEU A 64 7.09 1.07 0.41
CA LEU A 64 7.16 2.47 0.82
C LEU A 64 8.01 3.32 -0.14
N LYS A 65 8.83 2.69 -0.96
CA LYS A 65 9.70 3.38 -1.94
C LYS A 65 9.10 3.41 -3.35
N ALA A 66 7.95 2.79 -3.57
CA ALA A 66 7.29 2.80 -4.88
C ALA A 66 6.84 4.22 -5.23
N ASN A 67 6.54 4.46 -6.51
CA ASN A 67 6.04 5.75 -6.96
C ASN A 67 4.68 6.08 -6.33
N ILE A 68 3.80 5.07 -6.24
CA ILE A 68 2.49 5.19 -5.62
C ILE A 68 2.36 4.09 -4.58
N CYS A 69 2.02 4.45 -3.35
CA CYS A 69 1.84 3.49 -2.27
C CYS A 69 0.40 3.55 -1.77
N LEU A 70 -0.31 2.42 -1.83
CA LEU A 70 -1.71 2.34 -1.44
C LEU A 70 -1.86 1.73 -0.05
N CYS A 71 -2.79 2.25 0.73
CA CYS A 71 -3.14 1.71 2.04
C CYS A 71 -4.62 1.97 2.33
N VAL A 72 -5.20 1.21 3.25
CA VAL A 72 -6.58 1.46 3.70
C VAL A 72 -6.57 2.49 4.82
N LYS A 73 -5.72 2.30 5.81
CA LYS A 73 -5.54 3.24 6.91
C LYS A 73 -4.16 3.86 6.86
N ILE A 74 -4.01 5.04 7.46
CA ILE A 74 -2.71 5.72 7.52
C ILE A 74 -1.67 4.79 8.17
N PRO A 75 -0.50 4.61 7.52
CA PRO A 75 0.59 3.86 8.11
C PRO A 75 1.14 4.53 9.38
N LYS A 76 1.95 3.81 10.13
CA LYS A 76 2.62 4.38 11.30
C LYS A 76 3.51 5.54 10.87
N GLU A 77 3.74 6.47 11.79
CA GLU A 77 4.65 7.60 11.55
C GLU A 77 6.03 7.14 11.09
N GLU A 78 6.53 6.03 11.64
CA GLU A 78 7.79 5.43 11.22
C GLU A 78 7.81 5.10 9.73
N ASP A 79 6.72 4.55 9.22
CA ASP A 79 6.60 4.20 7.80
C ASP A 79 6.56 5.46 6.93
N ILE A 80 5.85 6.48 7.38
CA ILE A 80 5.77 7.75 6.66
C ILE A 80 7.15 8.37 6.51
N ASN A 81 7.98 8.27 7.55
CA ASN A 81 9.34 8.80 7.53
C ASN A 81 10.26 8.07 6.55
N VAL A 82 9.95 6.83 6.20
CA VAL A 82 10.73 6.04 5.23
C VAL A 82 10.34 6.36 3.78
N LEU A 83 9.17 6.96 3.56
CA LEU A 83 8.72 7.28 2.20
C LEU A 83 9.72 8.15 1.44
N ASN A 84 9.91 7.86 0.15
CA ASN A 84 10.69 8.71 -0.73
C ASN A 84 9.97 10.05 -0.94
N GLU A 85 10.72 11.10 -1.23
CA GLU A 85 10.15 12.42 -1.51
C GLU A 85 9.13 12.40 -2.65
N ASN A 86 9.33 11.52 -3.61
CA ASN A 86 8.48 11.43 -4.80
C ASN A 86 7.36 10.38 -4.69
N THR A 87 7.23 9.72 -3.53
CA THR A 87 6.19 8.72 -3.34
C THR A 87 4.85 9.39 -3.02
N VAL A 88 3.82 9.04 -3.76
CA VAL A 88 2.44 9.47 -3.50
C VAL A 88 1.76 8.41 -2.65
N LEU A 89 1.35 8.77 -1.45
CA LEU A 89 0.62 7.88 -0.55
C LEU A 89 -0.88 8.09 -0.73
N ILE A 90 -1.60 7.05 -1.12
CA ILE A 90 -3.04 7.10 -1.35
C ILE A 90 -3.72 6.08 -0.44
N GLY A 91 -4.77 6.50 0.26
CA GLY A 91 -5.50 5.59 1.13
C GLY A 91 -6.89 6.09 1.50
N ILE A 92 -7.65 5.24 2.16
CA ILE A 92 -8.95 5.60 2.74
C ILE A 92 -8.64 6.15 4.13
N LEU A 93 -8.48 7.47 4.25
CA LEU A 93 -8.05 8.12 5.49
C LEU A 93 -9.22 8.78 6.21
N ASN A 94 -9.22 8.68 7.55
CA ASN A 94 -10.15 9.42 8.38
C ASN A 94 -9.43 10.62 9.00
N PRO A 95 -9.62 11.85 8.49
CA PRO A 95 -8.89 13.02 8.97
C PRO A 95 -9.18 13.35 10.43
N TYR A 96 -10.35 13.00 10.92
CA TYR A 96 -10.71 13.29 12.31
C TYR A 96 -9.98 12.41 13.32
N GLU A 97 -9.56 11.22 12.91
CA GLU A 97 -8.85 10.29 13.78
C GLU A 97 -7.33 10.44 13.72
N ASN A 98 -6.79 10.97 12.62
CA ASN A 98 -5.36 10.90 12.31
C ASN A 98 -4.76 12.26 11.92
N ASN A 99 -5.22 13.34 12.53
CA ASN A 99 -4.76 14.70 12.19
C ASN A 99 -3.24 14.87 12.23
N LYS A 100 -2.55 14.28 13.20
CA LYS A 100 -1.10 14.38 13.32
C LYS A 100 -0.36 13.78 12.12
N TYR A 101 -0.93 12.74 11.51
CA TYR A 101 -0.34 12.10 10.35
C TYR A 101 -0.51 12.94 9.08
N PHE A 102 -1.61 13.68 9.00
CA PHE A 102 -1.82 14.60 7.88
C PHE A 102 -0.74 15.66 7.82
N ASN A 103 -0.33 16.18 8.97
CA ASN A 103 0.76 17.15 9.03
C ASN A 103 2.08 16.55 8.53
N THR A 104 2.38 15.31 8.93
CA THR A 104 3.58 14.61 8.48
C THR A 104 3.54 14.39 6.96
N LEU A 105 2.40 13.96 6.43
CA LEU A 105 2.22 13.76 4.99
C LEU A 105 2.41 15.05 4.20
N ASN A 106 1.87 16.15 4.69
CA ASN A 106 2.04 17.46 4.05
C ASN A 106 3.50 17.89 4.00
N ASN A 107 4.27 17.58 5.03
CA ASN A 107 5.68 17.89 5.05
C ASN A 107 6.50 17.03 4.07
N LYS A 108 6.03 15.85 3.72
CA LYS A 108 6.68 14.95 2.75
C LYS A 108 6.39 15.34 1.30
N LYS A 109 5.33 16.03 1.07
CA LYS A 109 4.98 16.51 -0.27
C LYS A 109 5.81 17.72 -0.67
#